data_814ba5504698412cf7cb7a6af1b0bc48
#
_entry.id   814ba5504698412cf7cb7a6af1b0bc48
#
_cell.length_a   1.000
_cell.length_b   1.000
_cell.length_c   1.000
_cell.angle_alpha   90.00
_cell.angle_beta   90.00
_cell.angle_gamma   90.00
#
_symmetry.space_group_name_H-M   'P 1'
#
loop_
_entity.id
_entity.type
_entity.pdbx_description
1 polymer ?
#
loop_
_entity_poly.entity_id
_entity_poly.type
_entity_poly.pdbx_seq_one_letter_code
_entity_poly.pdbx_strand_id
1 'polypeptide(L)'
;MEFKDYYEIMGVERGATEDEIKRAYRKLARRYHPDVSKEPDAEARFKEVGEAYEVLRDPEKRAAYDRLGADWKSGQDFRPPPDWDQGFEFHGGFGGADSGQFSDFFETLFGRGGPGFGYARHAGREFHARGDDTHARVLIDLEDAYRGAARAVTLKHTELGPDGRPQLKERTLNVRIPKGVRQGQRIRLAGQGGAGFGQGGAGDLYLEVEFRPHAAYRVEGRDVYLNLPVAPWEAALGATIKVPTPAGTVDLKIPTNSSGGRKLRLKGRGIPATPAGDLYVVLQIALPPVDTEAARNAYRELERTSNFNPRASLGV
;
A
#
# COMPACT_ATOMS: atom_id res chain seq x y z
N MET A 1 -17.35 -37.80 -10.82
CA MET A 1 -17.62 -36.47 -10.23
C MET A 1 -18.80 -35.84 -10.94
N GLU A 2 -19.52 -34.93 -10.30
CA GLU A 2 -20.67 -34.27 -10.90
C GLU A 2 -20.23 -33.05 -11.75
N PHE A 3 -20.85 -32.87 -12.92
CA PHE A 3 -20.64 -31.72 -13.77
C PHE A 3 -21.28 -30.49 -13.14
N LYS A 4 -20.54 -29.39 -13.05
CA LYS A 4 -21.02 -28.10 -12.55
C LYS A 4 -21.21 -27.13 -13.71
N ASP A 5 -22.43 -26.63 -13.90
CA ASP A 5 -22.70 -25.58 -14.90
C ASP A 5 -22.37 -24.19 -14.29
N TYR A 6 -21.21 -23.67 -14.63
CA TYR A 6 -20.74 -22.37 -14.13
C TYR A 6 -21.58 -21.18 -14.60
N TYR A 7 -22.25 -21.29 -15.75
CA TYR A 7 -23.17 -20.26 -16.20
C TYR A 7 -24.44 -20.24 -15.36
N GLU A 8 -24.97 -21.44 -15.01
CA GLU A 8 -26.11 -21.58 -14.09
C GLU A 8 -25.77 -21.07 -12.69
N ILE A 9 -24.60 -21.43 -12.15
CA ILE A 9 -24.11 -20.93 -10.85
C ILE A 9 -24.00 -19.41 -10.82
N MET A 10 -23.54 -18.81 -11.90
CA MET A 10 -23.41 -17.35 -12.05
C MET A 10 -24.73 -16.67 -12.41
N GLY A 11 -25.77 -17.42 -12.82
CA GLY A 11 -27.06 -16.89 -13.26
C GLY A 11 -26.93 -16.02 -14.52
N VAL A 12 -26.09 -16.42 -15.47
CA VAL A 12 -25.87 -15.74 -16.75
C VAL A 12 -26.02 -16.71 -17.91
N GLU A 13 -26.31 -16.19 -19.09
CA GLU A 13 -26.36 -17.00 -20.29
C GLU A 13 -24.97 -17.40 -20.80
N ARG A 14 -24.86 -18.51 -21.54
CA ARG A 14 -23.56 -18.97 -22.09
C ARG A 14 -22.90 -17.95 -23.02
N GLY A 15 -23.71 -17.07 -23.66
CA GLY A 15 -23.23 -15.97 -24.50
C GLY A 15 -22.86 -14.69 -23.75
N ALA A 16 -22.90 -14.68 -22.40
CA ALA A 16 -22.66 -13.49 -21.61
C ALA A 16 -21.26 -12.89 -21.85
N THR A 17 -21.20 -11.57 -21.88
CA THR A 17 -19.96 -10.80 -22.00
C THR A 17 -19.17 -10.85 -20.70
N GLU A 18 -17.86 -10.55 -20.76
CA GLU A 18 -16.98 -10.47 -19.57
C GLU A 18 -17.52 -9.48 -18.53
N ASP A 19 -18.07 -8.35 -18.98
CA ASP A 19 -18.67 -7.35 -18.08
C ASP A 19 -19.94 -7.84 -17.38
N GLU A 20 -20.75 -8.67 -18.04
CA GLU A 20 -21.94 -9.29 -17.45
C GLU A 20 -21.54 -10.33 -16.41
N ILE A 21 -20.58 -11.19 -16.72
CA ILE A 21 -20.00 -12.17 -15.79
C ILE A 21 -19.44 -11.46 -14.56
N LYS A 22 -18.68 -10.40 -14.73
CA LYS A 22 -18.10 -9.60 -13.64
C LYS A 22 -19.16 -8.92 -12.78
N ARG A 23 -20.25 -8.42 -13.38
CA ARG A 23 -21.40 -7.84 -12.65
C ARG A 23 -22.14 -8.90 -11.83
N ALA A 24 -22.39 -10.06 -12.41
CA ALA A 24 -23.03 -11.19 -11.73
C ALA A 24 -22.19 -11.65 -10.54
N TYR A 25 -20.89 -11.84 -10.72
CA TYR A 25 -19.97 -12.18 -9.64
C TYR A 25 -20.05 -11.21 -8.47
N ARG A 26 -19.93 -9.90 -8.73
CA ARG A 26 -19.99 -8.89 -7.67
C ARG A 26 -21.29 -8.92 -6.87
N LYS A 27 -22.40 -9.18 -7.54
CA LYS A 27 -23.72 -9.29 -6.93
C LYS A 27 -23.80 -10.53 -6.03
N LEU A 28 -23.39 -11.70 -6.53
CA LEU A 28 -23.45 -12.97 -5.81
C LEU A 28 -22.43 -13.04 -4.67
N ALA A 29 -21.20 -12.54 -4.88
CA ALA A 29 -20.17 -12.46 -3.85
C ALA A 29 -20.59 -11.59 -2.66
N ARG A 30 -21.32 -10.49 -2.89
CA ARG A 30 -21.87 -9.68 -1.80
C ARG A 30 -23.01 -10.40 -1.08
N ARG A 31 -23.84 -11.13 -1.82
CA ARG A 31 -24.99 -11.85 -1.26
C ARG A 31 -24.55 -13.01 -0.36
N TYR A 32 -23.52 -13.76 -0.78
CA TYR A 32 -23.05 -14.97 -0.10
C TYR A 32 -21.77 -14.76 0.72
N HIS A 33 -21.37 -13.49 0.95
CA HIS A 33 -20.17 -13.19 1.74
C HIS A 33 -20.30 -13.76 3.16
N PRO A 34 -19.32 -14.53 3.69
CA PRO A 34 -19.43 -15.20 4.97
C PRO A 34 -19.69 -14.25 6.16
N ASP A 35 -19.15 -13.01 6.09
CA ASP A 35 -19.36 -12.01 7.15
C ASP A 35 -20.72 -11.29 7.09
N VAL A 36 -21.46 -11.42 5.99
CA VAL A 36 -22.67 -10.63 5.75
C VAL A 36 -23.90 -11.50 5.60
N SER A 37 -23.78 -12.67 4.97
CA SER A 37 -24.88 -13.57 4.67
C SER A 37 -25.27 -14.40 5.91
N LYS A 38 -26.58 -14.55 6.10
CA LYS A 38 -27.19 -15.42 7.14
C LYS A 38 -27.73 -16.74 6.55
N GLU A 39 -27.54 -16.96 5.25
CA GLU A 39 -27.99 -18.18 4.59
C GLU A 39 -27.10 -19.37 5.05
N PRO A 40 -27.67 -20.53 5.42
CA PRO A 40 -26.90 -21.65 5.97
C PRO A 40 -25.90 -22.26 4.98
N ASP A 41 -26.09 -22.06 3.68
CA ASP A 41 -25.25 -22.53 2.57
C ASP A 41 -24.39 -21.42 1.94
N ALA A 42 -24.33 -20.24 2.58
CA ALA A 42 -23.63 -19.07 2.04
C ALA A 42 -22.17 -19.34 1.73
N GLU A 43 -21.44 -20.02 2.61
CA GLU A 43 -20.03 -20.35 2.41
C GLU A 43 -19.82 -21.28 1.22
N ALA A 44 -20.66 -22.31 1.09
CA ALA A 44 -20.59 -23.26 -0.03
C ALA A 44 -20.89 -22.53 -1.36
N ARG A 45 -21.92 -21.70 -1.40
CA ARG A 45 -22.29 -20.91 -2.57
C ARG A 45 -21.24 -19.86 -2.92
N PHE A 46 -20.63 -19.23 -1.92
CA PHE A 46 -19.55 -18.28 -2.15
C PHE A 46 -18.36 -18.94 -2.85
N LYS A 47 -17.99 -20.16 -2.42
CA LYS A 47 -16.94 -20.96 -3.05
C LYS A 47 -17.29 -21.33 -4.49
N GLU A 48 -18.51 -21.78 -4.75
CA GLU A 48 -18.98 -22.14 -6.10
C GLU A 48 -19.00 -20.93 -7.04
N VAL A 49 -19.46 -19.78 -6.58
CA VAL A 49 -19.45 -18.53 -7.34
C VAL A 49 -18.02 -18.06 -7.62
N GLY A 50 -17.09 -18.21 -6.67
CA GLY A 50 -15.67 -17.92 -6.86
C GLY A 50 -15.04 -18.81 -7.93
N GLU A 51 -15.30 -20.12 -7.87
CA GLU A 51 -14.85 -21.12 -8.82
C GLU A 51 -15.38 -20.84 -10.24
N ALA A 52 -16.67 -20.60 -10.38
CA ALA A 52 -17.31 -20.26 -11.64
C ALA A 52 -16.72 -18.98 -12.27
N TYR A 53 -16.51 -17.96 -11.45
CA TYR A 53 -15.90 -16.71 -11.91
C TYR A 53 -14.46 -16.90 -12.37
N GLU A 54 -13.66 -17.71 -11.67
CA GLU A 54 -12.27 -17.96 -12.02
C GLU A 54 -12.12 -18.63 -13.40
N VAL A 55 -13.07 -19.48 -13.79
CA VAL A 55 -13.09 -20.13 -15.11
C VAL A 55 -13.65 -19.19 -16.19
N LEU A 56 -14.80 -18.53 -15.92
CA LEU A 56 -15.51 -17.77 -16.94
C LEU A 56 -14.89 -16.39 -17.24
N ARG A 57 -14.07 -15.83 -16.36
CA ARG A 57 -13.35 -14.56 -16.59
C ARG A 57 -12.16 -14.70 -17.53
N ASP A 58 -11.58 -15.88 -17.60
CA ASP A 58 -10.41 -16.16 -18.41
C ASP A 58 -10.85 -16.73 -19.76
N PRO A 59 -10.54 -16.07 -20.88
CA PRO A 59 -11.01 -16.49 -22.19
C PRO A 59 -10.56 -17.92 -22.56
N GLU A 60 -9.36 -18.33 -22.16
CA GLU A 60 -8.83 -19.66 -22.48
C GLU A 60 -9.51 -20.75 -21.64
N LYS A 61 -9.64 -20.53 -20.33
CA LYS A 61 -10.36 -21.45 -19.44
C LYS A 61 -11.82 -21.57 -19.82
N ARG A 62 -12.45 -20.45 -20.17
CA ARG A 62 -13.83 -20.40 -20.63
C ARG A 62 -14.01 -21.19 -21.94
N ALA A 63 -13.13 -21.00 -22.92
CA ALA A 63 -13.19 -21.73 -24.18
C ALA A 63 -12.99 -23.24 -24.00
N ALA A 64 -12.07 -23.66 -23.12
CA ALA A 64 -11.87 -25.05 -22.77
C ALA A 64 -13.09 -25.64 -22.04
N TYR A 65 -13.66 -24.90 -21.10
CA TYR A 65 -14.87 -25.28 -20.39
C TYR A 65 -16.09 -25.40 -21.32
N ASP A 66 -16.29 -24.45 -22.24
CA ASP A 66 -17.37 -24.45 -23.21
C ASP A 66 -17.29 -25.63 -24.17
N ARG A 67 -16.07 -26.01 -24.58
CA ARG A 67 -15.82 -27.20 -25.41
C ARG A 67 -16.20 -28.50 -24.69
N LEU A 68 -15.91 -28.59 -23.38
CA LEU A 68 -16.27 -29.74 -22.56
C LEU A 68 -17.76 -29.78 -22.20
N GLY A 69 -18.33 -28.61 -21.92
CA GLY A 69 -19.69 -28.48 -21.36
C GLY A 69 -20.81 -28.52 -22.39
N ALA A 70 -20.53 -28.63 -23.70
CA ALA A 70 -21.54 -28.54 -24.75
C ALA A 70 -22.62 -29.64 -24.64
N ASP A 71 -22.24 -30.85 -24.18
CA ASP A 71 -23.11 -32.03 -24.13
C ASP A 71 -23.53 -32.48 -22.71
N TRP A 72 -23.16 -31.71 -21.67
CA TRP A 72 -23.39 -32.10 -20.27
C TRP A 72 -24.38 -31.19 -19.56
N LYS A 73 -25.13 -31.78 -18.61
CA LYS A 73 -26.06 -31.05 -17.74
C LYS A 73 -25.55 -31.06 -16.29
N SER A 74 -25.87 -30.01 -15.56
CA SER A 74 -25.56 -29.89 -14.13
C SER A 74 -25.98 -31.14 -13.34
N GLY A 75 -25.07 -31.68 -12.51
CA GLY A 75 -25.33 -32.89 -11.70
C GLY A 75 -25.12 -34.24 -12.41
N GLN A 76 -24.72 -34.27 -13.68
CA GLN A 76 -24.39 -35.54 -14.36
C GLN A 76 -22.99 -36.05 -13.95
N ASP A 77 -22.86 -37.41 -13.91
CA ASP A 77 -21.54 -38.02 -13.67
C ASP A 77 -20.60 -37.74 -14.85
N PHE A 78 -19.59 -36.92 -14.57
CA PHE A 78 -18.69 -36.36 -15.57
C PHE A 78 -17.30 -37.04 -15.47
N ARG A 79 -16.78 -37.39 -16.63
CA ARG A 79 -15.38 -37.82 -16.81
C ARG A 79 -14.80 -37.09 -18.02
N PRO A 80 -13.75 -36.27 -17.84
CA PRO A 80 -13.16 -35.55 -18.95
C PRO A 80 -12.59 -36.56 -19.97
N PRO A 81 -12.77 -36.32 -21.29
CA PRO A 81 -12.09 -37.09 -22.32
C PRO A 81 -10.56 -36.98 -22.17
N PRO A 82 -9.78 -38.00 -22.58
CA PRO A 82 -8.31 -38.00 -22.38
C PRO A 82 -7.57 -36.84 -23.06
N ASP A 83 -8.15 -36.22 -24.07
CA ASP A 83 -7.54 -35.18 -24.89
C ASP A 83 -8.27 -33.83 -24.80
N TRP A 84 -9.01 -33.59 -23.72
CA TRP A 84 -9.87 -32.41 -23.58
C TRP A 84 -9.12 -31.08 -23.55
N ASP A 85 -7.88 -31.09 -23.04
CA ASP A 85 -6.98 -29.95 -22.85
C ASP A 85 -6.04 -29.71 -24.05
N GLN A 86 -6.12 -30.54 -25.11
CA GLN A 86 -5.30 -30.34 -26.30
C GLN A 86 -5.61 -29.02 -26.99
N GLY A 87 -4.59 -28.15 -27.06
CA GLY A 87 -4.66 -26.84 -27.69
C GLY A 87 -4.98 -25.67 -26.77
N PHE A 88 -5.07 -25.90 -25.45
CA PHE A 88 -5.21 -24.85 -24.47
C PHE A 88 -3.96 -24.76 -23.59
N GLU A 89 -3.37 -23.58 -23.49
CA GLU A 89 -2.26 -23.28 -22.55
C GLU A 89 -2.84 -22.45 -21.41
N PHE A 90 -3.11 -23.06 -20.26
CA PHE A 90 -3.61 -22.33 -19.08
C PHE A 90 -2.47 -21.52 -18.45
N HIS A 91 -2.40 -20.23 -18.78
CA HIS A 91 -1.47 -19.27 -18.18
C HIS A 91 -2.07 -18.70 -16.92
N GLY A 92 -1.62 -19.18 -15.77
CA GLY A 92 -2.00 -18.59 -14.49
C GLY A 92 -1.98 -19.62 -13.37
N GLY A 93 -0.95 -19.57 -12.55
CA GLY A 93 -0.99 -20.19 -11.23
C GLY A 93 -2.08 -19.51 -10.40
N PHE A 94 -2.80 -20.29 -9.59
CA PHE A 94 -3.82 -19.80 -8.66
C PHE A 94 -3.19 -18.81 -7.69
N GLY A 95 -3.30 -17.53 -7.98
CA GLY A 95 -2.82 -16.47 -7.11
C GLY A 95 -3.71 -16.33 -5.88
N GLY A 96 -3.27 -16.86 -4.74
CA GLY A 96 -3.66 -16.36 -3.44
C GLY A 96 -4.94 -16.90 -2.81
N ALA A 97 -5.59 -17.94 -3.35
CA ALA A 97 -6.64 -18.65 -2.64
C ALA A 97 -6.11 -20.00 -2.16
N ASP A 98 -6.39 -20.31 -0.91
CA ASP A 98 -6.09 -21.56 -0.25
C ASP A 98 -6.55 -22.75 -1.13
N SER A 99 -5.61 -23.59 -1.56
CA SER A 99 -5.85 -24.71 -2.49
C SER A 99 -6.87 -25.75 -2.00
N GLY A 100 -7.35 -25.65 -0.76
CA GLY A 100 -8.41 -26.47 -0.18
C GLY A 100 -9.84 -25.95 -0.38
N GLN A 101 -10.04 -24.88 -1.19
CA GLN A 101 -11.35 -24.23 -1.32
C GLN A 101 -12.11 -24.57 -2.61
N PHE A 102 -11.48 -25.24 -3.57
CA PHE A 102 -12.09 -25.58 -4.87
C PHE A 102 -12.68 -26.98 -4.86
N SER A 103 -13.69 -27.23 -5.73
CA SER A 103 -14.31 -28.53 -5.85
C SER A 103 -13.44 -29.53 -6.61
N ASP A 104 -13.67 -30.84 -6.39
CA ASP A 104 -13.01 -31.93 -7.12
C ASP A 104 -13.18 -31.80 -8.65
N PHE A 105 -14.29 -31.20 -9.09
CA PHE A 105 -14.55 -30.90 -10.50
C PHE A 105 -13.56 -29.89 -11.05
N PHE A 106 -13.36 -28.79 -10.34
CA PHE A 106 -12.41 -27.75 -10.70
C PHE A 106 -10.97 -28.26 -10.64
N GLU A 107 -10.61 -28.99 -9.56
CA GLU A 107 -9.26 -29.52 -9.40
C GLU A 107 -8.91 -30.54 -10.48
N THR A 108 -9.88 -31.33 -10.94
CA THR A 108 -9.67 -32.29 -12.02
C THR A 108 -9.47 -31.63 -13.36
N LEU A 109 -10.17 -30.54 -13.64
CA LEU A 109 -10.07 -29.82 -14.91
C LEU A 109 -8.92 -28.82 -14.94
N PHE A 110 -8.72 -28.06 -13.87
CA PHE A 110 -7.82 -26.91 -13.84
C PHE A 110 -6.77 -26.99 -12.71
N GLY A 111 -6.85 -27.97 -11.80
CA GLY A 111 -5.89 -28.19 -10.73
C GLY A 111 -4.60 -28.88 -11.22
N ARG A 112 -3.53 -28.77 -10.44
CA ARG A 112 -2.21 -29.34 -10.72
C ARG A 112 -2.15 -30.88 -10.87
N GLY A 113 -3.27 -31.60 -10.69
CA GLY A 113 -3.36 -33.05 -10.59
C GLY A 113 -4.24 -33.73 -11.64
N GLY A 114 -4.72 -33.03 -12.68
CA GLY A 114 -5.51 -33.66 -13.75
C GLY A 114 -4.73 -34.76 -14.50
N PRO A 115 -5.41 -35.84 -15.00
CA PRO A 115 -4.73 -36.96 -15.67
C PRO A 115 -3.98 -36.59 -16.96
N GLY A 116 -4.05 -35.34 -17.44
CA GLY A 116 -3.29 -34.81 -18.58
C GLY A 116 -1.93 -34.23 -18.22
N PHE A 117 -1.62 -33.96 -16.96
CA PHE A 117 -0.32 -33.42 -16.52
C PHE A 117 0.71 -34.47 -16.07
N GLY A 118 0.36 -35.74 -16.10
CA GLY A 118 1.26 -36.84 -15.86
C GLY A 118 1.74 -37.47 -17.18
N TYR A 119 3.02 -37.30 -17.48
CA TYR A 119 3.74 -37.95 -18.62
C TYR A 119 3.62 -37.32 -20.00
N ALA A 120 3.88 -36.04 -20.16
CA ALA A 120 4.58 -35.56 -21.33
C ALA A 120 6.01 -35.18 -20.93
N ARG A 121 6.89 -36.18 -20.87
CA ARG A 121 8.34 -36.00 -21.10
C ARG A 121 8.50 -35.50 -22.53
N HIS A 122 8.21 -34.20 -22.77
CA HIS A 122 8.76 -33.53 -23.93
C HIS A 122 10.04 -32.84 -23.46
N ALA A 123 11.14 -33.50 -23.83
CA ALA A 123 12.45 -32.90 -23.84
C ALA A 123 12.38 -31.48 -24.43
N GLY A 124 12.80 -30.44 -23.67
CA GLY A 124 13.34 -29.23 -24.23
C GLY A 124 12.50 -27.98 -24.21
N ARG A 125 11.36 -27.87 -23.48
CA ARG A 125 10.79 -26.57 -23.18
C ARG A 125 11.15 -26.13 -21.78
N GLU A 126 12.07 -25.18 -21.70
CA GLU A 126 12.43 -24.52 -20.45
C GLU A 126 11.19 -23.80 -19.91
N PHE A 127 10.75 -24.18 -18.71
CA PHE A 127 9.69 -23.46 -18.01
C PHE A 127 10.20 -22.07 -17.60
N HIS A 128 9.57 -21.03 -18.12
CA HIS A 128 9.92 -19.65 -17.82
C HIS A 128 8.78 -19.02 -17.02
N ALA A 129 9.08 -18.57 -15.81
CA ALA A 129 8.14 -17.83 -14.98
C ALA A 129 8.76 -16.52 -14.52
N ARG A 130 7.98 -15.44 -14.62
CA ARG A 130 8.40 -14.15 -14.05
C ARG A 130 8.47 -14.28 -12.52
N GLY A 131 9.49 -13.67 -11.91
CA GLY A 131 9.63 -13.58 -10.47
C GLY A 131 8.53 -12.74 -9.82
N ASP A 132 8.29 -13.02 -8.55
CA ASP A 132 7.28 -12.31 -7.75
C ASP A 132 7.69 -10.86 -7.49
N ASP A 133 6.69 -9.99 -7.41
CA ASP A 133 6.89 -8.62 -6.99
C ASP A 133 7.17 -8.58 -5.48
N THR A 134 8.13 -7.74 -5.08
CA THR A 134 8.56 -7.62 -3.68
C THR A 134 8.17 -6.27 -3.12
N HIS A 135 7.78 -6.22 -1.86
CA HIS A 135 7.42 -4.99 -1.15
C HIS A 135 8.36 -4.78 0.03
N ALA A 136 8.89 -3.56 0.17
CA ALA A 136 9.73 -3.18 1.30
C ALA A 136 9.45 -1.73 1.71
N ARG A 137 9.88 -1.35 2.92
CA ARG A 137 9.82 0.04 3.40
C ARG A 137 11.18 0.68 3.30
N VAL A 138 11.22 1.96 2.94
CA VAL A 138 12.43 2.76 2.92
C VAL A 138 12.26 3.97 3.84
N LEU A 139 13.14 4.07 4.85
CA LEU A 139 13.20 5.21 5.75
C LEU A 139 14.06 6.30 5.10
N ILE A 140 13.46 7.48 4.92
CA ILE A 140 14.14 8.65 4.35
C ILE A 140 14.07 9.83 5.32
N ASP A 141 14.98 10.78 5.17
CA ASP A 141 14.94 12.04 5.91
C ASP A 141 13.94 13.00 5.24
N LEU A 142 13.33 13.90 6.02
CA LEU A 142 12.36 14.87 5.51
C LEU A 142 12.98 15.77 4.42
N GLU A 143 14.25 16.13 4.58
CA GLU A 143 15.02 16.96 3.66
C GLU A 143 15.19 16.30 2.28
N ASP A 144 15.21 14.96 2.22
CA ASP A 144 15.25 14.22 0.96
C ASP A 144 13.99 14.48 0.11
N ALA A 145 12.82 14.62 0.78
CA ALA A 145 11.60 14.98 0.07
C ALA A 145 11.60 16.41 -0.50
N TYR A 146 12.38 17.31 0.10
CA TYR A 146 12.50 18.68 -0.39
C TYR A 146 13.48 18.82 -1.56
N ARG A 147 14.57 18.09 -1.53
CA ARG A 147 15.67 18.24 -2.49
C ARG A 147 15.71 17.14 -3.53
N GLY A 148 15.12 15.99 -3.24
CA GLY A 148 15.44 14.72 -3.88
C GLY A 148 16.79 14.20 -3.37
N ALA A 149 16.95 12.89 -3.39
CA ALA A 149 18.18 12.25 -2.95
C ALA A 149 18.46 10.95 -3.72
N ALA A 150 19.71 10.52 -3.70
CA ALA A 150 20.09 9.15 -4.03
C ALA A 150 20.47 8.44 -2.73
N ARG A 151 19.82 7.32 -2.42
CA ARG A 151 20.04 6.54 -1.21
C ARG A 151 20.40 5.10 -1.56
N ALA A 152 21.43 4.59 -0.92
CA ALA A 152 21.75 3.17 -0.95
C ALA A 152 20.82 2.46 0.04
N VAL A 153 19.98 1.56 -0.46
CA VAL A 153 19.03 0.76 0.32
C VAL A 153 19.49 -0.68 0.29
N THR A 154 19.81 -1.23 1.46
CA THR A 154 20.19 -2.64 1.60
C THR A 154 18.94 -3.46 1.93
N LEU A 155 18.62 -4.40 1.07
CA LEU A 155 17.51 -5.33 1.19
C LEU A 155 18.02 -6.69 1.58
N LYS A 156 17.34 -7.33 2.53
CA LYS A 156 17.55 -8.73 2.88
C LYS A 156 16.47 -9.55 2.20
N HIS A 157 16.85 -10.50 1.39
CA HIS A 157 15.93 -11.44 0.75
C HIS A 157 16.40 -12.86 0.93
N THR A 158 15.46 -13.78 0.97
CA THR A 158 15.76 -15.20 1.05
C THR A 158 15.84 -15.75 -0.36
N GLU A 159 16.96 -16.38 -0.70
CA GLU A 159 17.18 -17.09 -1.96
C GLU A 159 17.47 -18.57 -1.67
N LEU A 160 17.00 -19.46 -2.53
CA LEU A 160 17.36 -20.88 -2.42
C LEU A 160 18.79 -21.06 -2.89
N GLY A 161 19.64 -21.56 -1.99
CA GLY A 161 21.00 -21.93 -2.33
C GLY A 161 21.05 -23.14 -3.28
N PRO A 162 22.23 -23.48 -3.82
CA PRO A 162 22.41 -24.65 -4.69
C PRO A 162 22.04 -26.00 -4.02
N ASP A 163 22.03 -26.01 -2.69
CA ASP A 163 21.64 -27.13 -1.82
C ASP A 163 20.14 -27.18 -1.51
N GLY A 164 19.33 -26.31 -2.13
CA GLY A 164 17.90 -26.18 -1.89
C GLY A 164 17.52 -25.57 -0.54
N ARG A 165 18.49 -25.08 0.24
CA ARG A 165 18.22 -24.44 1.54
C ARG A 165 18.04 -22.93 1.38
N PRO A 166 17.10 -22.32 2.13
CA PRO A 166 16.94 -20.89 2.12
C PRO A 166 18.17 -20.19 2.72
N GLN A 167 18.80 -19.32 1.96
CA GLN A 167 19.93 -18.48 2.36
C GLN A 167 19.52 -17.02 2.35
N LEU A 168 19.85 -16.28 3.42
CA LEU A 168 19.61 -14.84 3.49
C LEU A 168 20.73 -14.13 2.71
N LYS A 169 20.36 -13.45 1.64
CA LYS A 169 21.28 -12.60 0.86
C LYS A 169 20.96 -11.13 1.06
N GLU A 170 22.02 -10.32 1.16
CA GLU A 170 21.90 -8.87 1.20
C GLU A 170 22.21 -8.31 -0.18
N ARG A 171 21.33 -7.40 -0.64
CA ARG A 171 21.50 -6.69 -1.90
C ARG A 171 21.36 -5.20 -1.66
N THR A 172 22.36 -4.43 -2.06
CA THR A 172 22.32 -2.96 -1.97
C THR A 172 21.91 -2.37 -3.32
N LEU A 173 20.87 -1.55 -3.31
CA LEU A 173 20.35 -0.85 -4.48
C LEU A 173 20.47 0.66 -4.30
N ASN A 174 20.93 1.36 -5.32
CA ASN A 174 20.90 2.81 -5.35
C ASN A 174 19.52 3.29 -5.82
N VAL A 175 18.76 3.86 -4.89
CA VAL A 175 17.39 4.31 -5.12
C VAL A 175 17.37 5.83 -5.23
N ARG A 176 16.79 6.32 -6.32
CA ARG A 176 16.56 7.76 -6.50
C ARG A 176 15.22 8.12 -5.84
N ILE A 177 15.28 8.91 -4.79
CA ILE A 177 14.11 9.48 -4.11
C ILE A 177 13.73 10.77 -4.85
N PRO A 178 12.53 10.85 -5.45
CA PRO A 178 12.13 12.04 -6.16
C PRO A 178 11.78 13.17 -5.19
N LYS A 179 12.02 14.42 -5.62
CA LYS A 179 11.53 15.60 -4.91
C LYS A 179 10.00 15.55 -4.82
N GLY A 180 9.46 15.90 -3.65
CA GLY A 180 8.01 15.92 -3.42
C GLY A 180 7.41 14.56 -3.05
N VAL A 181 8.24 13.56 -2.78
CA VAL A 181 7.77 12.25 -2.30
C VAL A 181 7.07 12.39 -0.95
N ARG A 182 6.04 11.57 -0.72
CA ARG A 182 5.19 11.63 0.48
C ARG A 182 5.26 10.34 1.30
N GLN A 183 4.89 10.45 2.55
CA GLN A 183 4.65 9.31 3.43
C GLN A 183 3.68 8.31 2.76
N GLY A 184 4.02 7.02 2.77
CA GLY A 184 3.24 5.94 2.17
C GLY A 184 3.28 5.88 0.64
N GLN A 185 3.99 6.79 -0.04
CA GLN A 185 4.14 6.73 -1.49
C GLN A 185 5.04 5.56 -1.88
N ARG A 186 4.67 4.82 -2.95
CA ARG A 186 5.44 3.69 -3.46
C ARG A 186 6.33 4.12 -4.62
N ILE A 187 7.58 3.71 -4.56
CA ILE A 187 8.58 3.86 -5.63
C ILE A 187 8.79 2.49 -6.24
N ARG A 188 8.48 2.33 -7.54
CA ARG A 188 8.69 1.08 -8.27
C ARG A 188 10.09 1.03 -8.84
N LEU A 189 10.79 -0.03 -8.58
CA LEU A 189 12.07 -0.37 -9.18
C LEU A 189 11.88 -1.61 -10.06
N ALA A 190 11.79 -1.39 -11.37
CA ALA A 190 11.51 -2.43 -12.33
C ALA A 190 12.60 -3.51 -12.34
N GLY A 191 12.21 -4.79 -12.35
CA GLY A 191 13.11 -5.93 -12.38
C GLY A 191 14.00 -6.10 -11.14
N GLN A 192 13.63 -5.49 -9.99
CA GLN A 192 14.38 -5.57 -8.74
C GLN A 192 13.66 -6.40 -7.66
N GLY A 193 12.57 -7.10 -8.04
CA GLY A 193 11.84 -8.04 -7.18
C GLY A 193 12.47 -9.43 -7.13
N GLY A 194 11.66 -10.46 -6.90
CA GLY A 194 12.09 -11.86 -6.88
C GLY A 194 12.68 -12.31 -8.20
N ALA A 195 13.61 -13.24 -8.16
CA ALA A 195 14.20 -13.82 -9.37
C ALA A 195 13.14 -14.63 -10.14
N GLY A 196 13.11 -14.50 -11.46
CA GLY A 196 12.33 -15.37 -12.32
C GLY A 196 12.95 -16.75 -12.47
N PHE A 197 12.19 -17.69 -12.99
CA PHE A 197 12.65 -19.04 -13.29
C PHE A 197 12.93 -19.18 -14.80
N GLY A 198 14.00 -19.85 -15.17
CA GLY A 198 14.42 -20.02 -16.57
C GLY A 198 14.79 -18.66 -17.22
N GLN A 199 14.16 -18.33 -18.37
CA GLN A 199 14.31 -17.02 -19.04
C GLN A 199 13.26 -16.00 -18.57
N GLY A 200 12.45 -16.36 -17.54
CA GLY A 200 11.49 -15.44 -16.92
C GLY A 200 12.22 -14.25 -16.27
N GLY A 201 11.78 -13.02 -16.59
CA GLY A 201 12.34 -11.81 -15.98
C GLY A 201 12.06 -11.74 -14.48
N ALA A 202 12.88 -10.99 -13.74
CA ALA A 202 12.62 -10.71 -12.33
C ALA A 202 11.33 -9.91 -12.15
N GLY A 203 10.70 -10.05 -11.00
CA GLY A 203 9.59 -9.20 -10.54
C GLY A 203 10.04 -7.76 -10.27
N ASP A 204 9.14 -6.93 -9.83
CA ASP A 204 9.41 -5.53 -9.48
C ASP A 204 9.53 -5.38 -7.95
N LEU A 205 10.31 -4.39 -7.53
CA LEU A 205 10.39 -4.02 -6.13
C LEU A 205 9.61 -2.72 -5.90
N TYR A 206 8.68 -2.74 -4.97
CA TYR A 206 7.91 -1.58 -4.53
C TYR A 206 8.42 -1.13 -3.16
N LEU A 207 9.03 0.06 -3.12
CA LEU A 207 9.50 0.68 -1.89
C LEU A 207 8.46 1.67 -1.38
N GLU A 208 7.86 1.37 -0.23
CA GLU A 208 6.98 2.30 0.48
C GLU A 208 7.81 3.27 1.30
N VAL A 209 7.62 4.56 1.03
CA VAL A 209 8.37 5.64 1.67
C VAL A 209 7.85 5.90 3.07
N GLU A 210 8.74 5.92 4.05
CA GLU A 210 8.46 6.28 5.43
C GLU A 210 9.45 7.35 5.89
N PHE A 211 8.96 8.44 6.51
CA PHE A 211 9.85 9.46 7.07
C PHE A 211 10.41 9.02 8.42
N ARG A 212 11.70 9.25 8.61
CA ARG A 212 12.29 9.16 9.95
C ARG A 212 11.65 10.19 10.87
N PRO A 213 11.40 9.85 12.14
CA PRO A 213 11.01 10.84 13.13
C PRO A 213 12.02 11.98 13.15
N HIS A 214 11.53 13.21 13.00
CA HIS A 214 12.37 14.40 13.00
C HIS A 214 12.19 15.17 14.32
N ALA A 215 13.31 15.68 14.92
CA ALA A 215 13.27 16.32 16.23
C ALA A 215 12.42 17.62 16.25
N ALA A 216 12.38 18.36 15.14
CA ALA A 216 11.71 19.67 15.08
C ALA A 216 10.43 19.63 14.23
N TYR A 217 10.35 18.76 13.23
CA TYR A 217 9.27 18.78 12.27
C TYR A 217 8.34 17.56 12.41
N ARG A 218 7.03 17.81 12.21
CA ARG A 218 6.00 16.79 12.07
C ARG A 218 5.34 16.94 10.71
N VAL A 219 5.11 15.83 10.04
CA VAL A 219 4.52 15.81 8.68
C VAL A 219 3.09 15.28 8.76
N GLU A 220 2.17 15.98 8.11
CA GLU A 220 0.78 15.56 7.92
C GLU A 220 0.42 15.70 6.43
N GLY A 221 0.41 14.58 5.72
CA GLY A 221 0.18 14.58 4.28
C GLY A 221 1.29 15.31 3.51
N ARG A 222 1.03 16.54 3.08
CA ARG A 222 2.01 17.43 2.42
C ARG A 222 2.44 18.59 3.32
N ASP A 223 1.70 18.81 4.39
CA ASP A 223 1.94 19.92 5.29
C ASP A 223 2.98 19.53 6.34
N VAL A 224 3.77 20.52 6.73
CA VAL A 224 4.83 20.34 7.71
C VAL A 224 4.55 21.27 8.87
N TYR A 225 4.77 20.79 10.09
CA TYR A 225 4.57 21.54 11.33
C TYR A 225 5.89 21.70 12.04
N LEU A 226 6.17 22.90 12.49
CA LEU A 226 7.33 23.26 13.31
C LEU A 226 6.84 23.87 14.62
N ASN A 227 7.23 23.32 15.76
CA ASN A 227 7.08 23.98 17.04
C ASN A 227 8.25 24.96 17.22
N LEU A 228 7.94 26.26 17.20
CA LEU A 228 8.95 27.31 17.25
C LEU A 228 8.96 27.95 18.65
N PRO A 229 10.03 27.78 19.43
CA PRO A 229 10.19 28.55 20.67
C PRO A 229 10.40 30.03 20.35
N VAL A 230 9.63 30.89 21.04
CA VAL A 230 9.71 32.34 20.94
C VAL A 230 9.78 32.94 22.33
N ALA A 231 10.51 34.03 22.47
CA ALA A 231 10.56 34.76 23.71
C ALA A 231 9.23 35.49 24.00
N PRO A 232 8.87 35.73 25.28
CA PRO A 232 7.64 36.45 25.65
C PRO A 232 7.53 37.82 25.00
N TRP A 233 8.62 38.58 24.93
CA TRP A 233 8.63 39.91 24.28
C TRP A 233 8.46 39.84 22.74
N GLU A 234 8.96 38.79 22.07
CA GLU A 234 8.76 38.59 20.65
C GLU A 234 7.28 38.31 20.36
N ALA A 235 6.63 37.52 21.22
CA ALA A 235 5.20 37.22 21.10
C ALA A 235 4.32 38.44 21.44
N ALA A 236 4.66 39.21 22.47
CA ALA A 236 3.89 40.35 22.94
C ALA A 236 4.04 41.57 22.02
N LEU A 237 5.26 41.95 21.69
CA LEU A 237 5.58 43.19 20.96
C LEU A 237 5.59 42.97 19.43
N GLY A 238 5.63 41.70 19.00
CA GLY A 238 5.87 41.34 17.63
C GLY A 238 7.34 41.41 17.27
N ALA A 239 7.77 40.54 16.37
CA ALA A 239 9.16 40.45 15.92
C ALA A 239 9.25 39.88 14.51
N THR A 240 10.39 40.11 13.85
CA THR A 240 10.75 39.33 12.67
C THR A 240 11.91 38.44 13.03
N ILE A 241 11.72 37.15 12.96
CA ILE A 241 12.70 36.15 13.38
C ILE A 241 13.05 35.18 12.24
N LYS A 242 14.23 34.61 12.30
CA LYS A 242 14.68 33.59 11.37
C LYS A 242 14.16 32.23 11.80
N VAL A 243 13.44 31.55 10.88
CA VAL A 243 12.84 30.24 11.11
C VAL A 243 13.52 29.21 10.21
N PRO A 244 14.05 28.13 10.77
CA PRO A 244 14.56 27.04 9.97
C PRO A 244 13.40 26.35 9.27
N THR A 245 13.60 25.96 8.00
CA THR A 245 12.69 25.10 7.25
C THR A 245 13.50 23.99 6.59
N PRO A 246 12.89 22.86 6.20
CA PRO A 246 13.63 21.81 5.51
C PRO A 246 14.25 22.26 4.18
N ALA A 247 13.74 23.39 3.60
CA ALA A 247 14.27 24.01 2.38
C ALA A 247 15.34 25.07 2.63
N GLY A 248 15.56 25.46 3.90
CA GLY A 248 16.47 26.55 4.29
C GLY A 248 15.80 27.53 5.27
N THR A 249 16.50 28.57 5.68
CA THR A 249 16.00 29.57 6.63
C THR A 249 15.15 30.63 5.95
N VAL A 250 14.05 31.05 6.60
CA VAL A 250 13.15 32.12 6.14
C VAL A 250 12.90 33.11 7.26
N ASP A 251 12.61 34.37 6.92
CA ASP A 251 12.17 35.36 7.89
C ASP A 251 10.65 35.22 8.13
N LEU A 252 10.24 35.13 9.37
CA LEU A 252 8.85 35.06 9.81
C LEU A 252 8.50 36.27 10.67
N LYS A 253 7.46 37.00 10.28
CA LYS A 253 6.89 38.09 11.08
C LYS A 253 5.91 37.52 12.09
N ILE A 254 6.24 37.68 13.38
CA ILE A 254 5.34 37.37 14.49
C ILE A 254 4.47 38.62 14.73
N PRO A 255 3.14 38.51 14.64
CA PRO A 255 2.25 39.62 14.97
C PRO A 255 2.29 39.96 16.47
N THR A 256 2.07 41.22 16.82
CA THR A 256 1.89 41.63 18.22
C THR A 256 0.76 40.84 18.88
N ASN A 257 0.81 40.69 20.20
CA ASN A 257 -0.15 39.95 21.00
C ASN A 257 -0.39 38.51 20.50
N SER A 258 0.68 37.84 20.08
CA SER A 258 0.65 36.41 19.70
C SER A 258 0.65 35.55 20.95
N SER A 259 -0.30 34.63 21.04
CA SER A 259 -0.36 33.64 22.14
C SER A 259 0.39 32.36 21.81
N GLY A 260 0.73 31.61 22.85
CA GLY A 260 1.22 30.23 22.69
C GLY A 260 0.19 29.37 21.96
N GLY A 261 0.67 28.47 21.08
CA GLY A 261 -0.18 27.65 20.23
C GLY A 261 -0.70 28.33 18.96
N ARG A 262 -0.47 29.64 18.78
CA ARG A 262 -0.84 30.33 17.54
C ARG A 262 -0.09 29.70 16.35
N LYS A 263 -0.84 29.38 15.29
CA LYS A 263 -0.29 28.82 14.04
C LYS A 263 -0.09 29.92 13.02
N LEU A 264 1.13 30.06 12.51
CA LEU A 264 1.48 30.97 11.42
C LEU A 264 1.77 30.13 10.18
N ARG A 265 1.06 30.39 9.08
CA ARG A 265 1.15 29.64 7.84
C ARG A 265 2.18 30.25 6.90
N LEU A 266 3.13 29.48 6.47
CA LEU A 266 4.05 29.78 5.37
C LEU A 266 3.61 29.03 4.13
N LYS A 267 2.84 29.69 3.28
CA LYS A 267 2.21 29.10 2.09
C LYS A 267 3.26 28.52 1.13
N GLY A 268 3.03 27.27 0.68
CA GLY A 268 3.87 26.59 -0.29
C GLY A 268 5.25 26.17 0.24
N ARG A 269 5.46 26.20 1.57
CA ARG A 269 6.72 25.82 2.22
C ARG A 269 6.69 24.42 2.85
N GLY A 270 5.62 23.66 2.67
CA GLY A 270 5.56 22.24 2.99
C GLY A 270 6.26 21.38 1.94
N ILE A 271 5.93 20.08 1.88
CA ILE A 271 6.54 19.16 0.91
C ILE A 271 6.26 19.66 -0.52
N PRO A 272 7.29 19.81 -1.37
CA PRO A 272 7.15 20.28 -2.74
C PRO A 272 6.31 19.32 -3.57
N ALA A 273 5.19 19.79 -4.09
CA ALA A 273 4.29 19.00 -4.93
C ALA A 273 3.43 19.95 -5.79
N THR A 274 2.52 19.41 -6.59
CA THR A 274 1.51 20.17 -7.31
C THR A 274 0.12 19.73 -6.84
N PRO A 275 -0.58 20.54 -6.01
CA PRO A 275 -0.10 21.73 -5.30
C PRO A 275 0.91 21.39 -4.18
N ALA A 276 1.80 22.33 -3.86
CA ALA A 276 2.73 22.21 -2.75
C ALA A 276 1.97 22.24 -1.40
N GLY A 277 2.54 21.56 -0.39
CA GLY A 277 2.07 21.69 0.99
C GLY A 277 2.48 23.01 1.64
N ASP A 278 1.97 23.28 2.82
CA ASP A 278 2.31 24.46 3.61
C ASP A 278 3.15 24.11 4.84
N LEU A 279 3.92 25.09 5.35
CA LEU A 279 4.59 24.95 6.63
C LEU A 279 3.80 25.75 7.68
N TYR A 280 3.36 25.08 8.71
CA TYR A 280 2.70 25.67 9.86
C TYR A 280 3.68 25.81 11.03
N VAL A 281 3.96 27.05 11.40
CA VAL A 281 4.80 27.37 12.55
C VAL A 281 3.89 27.57 13.75
N VAL A 282 4.02 26.72 14.75
CA VAL A 282 3.25 26.77 16.01
C VAL A 282 4.11 27.45 17.07
N LEU A 283 3.71 28.63 17.52
CA LEU A 283 4.47 29.39 18.51
C LEU A 283 4.41 28.72 19.88
N GLN A 284 5.58 28.51 20.48
CA GLN A 284 5.73 28.04 21.86
C GLN A 284 6.45 29.13 22.66
N ILE A 285 5.76 29.75 23.60
CA ILE A 285 6.39 30.77 24.45
C ILE A 285 7.35 30.08 25.39
N ALA A 286 8.63 30.40 25.24
CA ALA A 286 9.70 29.90 26.09
C ALA A 286 10.08 31.02 27.07
N LEU A 287 9.99 30.74 28.37
CA LEU A 287 10.41 31.68 29.40
C LEU A 287 11.95 31.69 29.51
N PRO A 288 12.59 32.85 29.53
CA PRO A 288 14.00 32.92 29.85
C PRO A 288 14.27 32.46 31.30
N PRO A 289 15.42 31.87 31.58
CA PRO A 289 15.78 31.47 32.93
C PRO A 289 15.86 32.70 33.87
N VAL A 290 15.41 32.51 35.13
CA VAL A 290 15.39 33.56 36.14
C VAL A 290 16.54 33.29 37.13
N ASP A 291 17.76 33.36 36.63
CA ASP A 291 19.00 33.08 37.37
C ASP A 291 19.70 34.31 37.97
N THR A 292 19.28 35.51 37.55
CA THR A 292 19.82 36.77 38.05
C THR A 292 18.77 37.57 38.83
N GLU A 293 19.23 38.42 39.79
CA GLU A 293 18.33 39.32 40.51
C GLU A 293 17.65 40.34 39.58
N ALA A 294 18.33 40.80 38.56
CA ALA A 294 17.77 41.66 37.51
C ALA A 294 16.61 41.01 36.78
N ALA A 295 16.74 39.72 36.39
CA ALA A 295 15.66 38.96 35.74
C ALA A 295 14.45 38.80 36.68
N ARG A 296 14.68 38.50 37.96
CA ARG A 296 13.60 38.40 38.95
C ARG A 296 12.84 39.73 39.10
N ASN A 297 13.57 40.82 39.21
CA ASN A 297 12.96 42.14 39.32
C ASN A 297 12.15 42.54 38.09
N ALA A 298 12.62 42.18 36.89
CA ALA A 298 11.86 42.40 35.64
C ALA A 298 10.51 41.66 35.65
N TYR A 299 10.50 40.39 36.09
CA TYR A 299 9.25 39.60 36.19
C TYR A 299 8.31 40.16 37.27
N ARG A 300 8.80 40.57 38.44
CA ARG A 300 7.99 41.21 39.48
C ARG A 300 7.38 42.54 39.02
N GLU A 301 8.13 43.31 38.25
CA GLU A 301 7.63 44.54 37.67
C GLU A 301 6.55 44.28 36.60
N LEU A 302 6.76 43.26 35.76
CA LEU A 302 5.73 42.83 34.78
C LEU A 302 4.45 42.36 35.49
N GLU A 303 4.55 41.56 36.54
CA GLU A 303 3.43 41.13 37.37
C GLU A 303 2.65 42.34 37.95
N ARG A 304 3.37 43.29 38.53
CA ARG A 304 2.78 44.48 39.15
C ARG A 304 2.06 45.38 38.16
N THR A 305 2.57 45.51 36.94
CA THR A 305 2.06 46.45 35.94
C THR A 305 1.01 45.84 35.04
N SER A 306 1.02 44.53 34.81
CA SER A 306 0.12 43.90 33.79
C SER A 306 -1.27 43.56 34.32
N ASN A 307 -1.45 43.37 35.65
CA ASN A 307 -2.72 42.90 36.25
C ASN A 307 -3.34 41.71 35.47
N PHE A 308 -2.52 40.81 34.97
CA PHE A 308 -2.91 39.74 34.07
C PHE A 308 -3.25 38.45 34.79
N ASN A 309 -4.47 37.96 34.69
CA ASN A 309 -4.86 36.63 35.17
C ASN A 309 -5.01 35.64 33.98
N PRO A 310 -4.06 34.72 33.78
CA PRO A 310 -4.15 33.76 32.69
C PRO A 310 -5.25 32.71 32.89
N ARG A 311 -5.84 32.62 34.07
CA ARG A 311 -6.89 31.65 34.43
C ARG A 311 -8.28 32.27 34.52
N ALA A 312 -8.44 33.54 34.13
CA ALA A 312 -9.74 34.23 34.19
C ALA A 312 -10.86 33.52 33.45
N SER A 313 -10.54 32.87 32.31
CA SER A 313 -11.49 32.06 31.54
C SER A 313 -11.92 30.75 32.21
N LEU A 314 -11.17 30.30 33.24
CA LEU A 314 -11.49 29.13 34.03
C LEU A 314 -12.31 29.43 35.29
N GLY A 315 -12.61 30.70 35.54
CA GLY A 315 -13.40 31.16 36.70
C GLY A 315 -12.63 31.17 38.02
N VAL A 316 -11.29 31.19 37.98
CA VAL A 316 -10.42 31.25 39.16
C VAL A 316 -9.42 32.37 39.00
#